data_647fccda0dc5ab261a7c56e230033820
#
_entry.id   647fccda0dc5ab261a7c56e230033820
#
_cell.length_a   1.000
_cell.length_b   1.000
_cell.length_c   1.000
_cell.angle_alpha   90.00
_cell.angle_beta   90.00
_cell.angle_gamma   90.00
#
_symmetry.space_group_name_H-M   'P 1'
#
loop_
_entity.id
_entity.type
_entity.pdbx_description
1 polymer ?
#
loop_
_entity_poly.entity_id
_entity_poly.type
_entity_poly.pdbx_seq_one_letter_code
_entity_poly.pdbx_strand_id
1 'polypeptide(L)'
;QVVARQEHYESLRELIDRELRELNFGDLTDTAMAAAAQLRERQAVPENYRITDPDIGAGGQKMKYQNNVAAIRLLKTLEAEERQASPAEQDVLARYSGWGGVPQAFDAHNEKWAKEYEELKELLAPDEYAAARGSTLNAHYTSPLVIQSIYDTLSRMGVQPGTVLEPAMGVGNFFGLLPQRMGDAQLYGVELDSITGRIAKQLYPKANITVSGFEHVNLPDNSIDLAVGNVPFGNYRLSDPRYKQYGFLIHDYFFAKTLDKVRTGGIVAFITSKGTMDKQDTAVREYLAQRADLLGAVRLPSSAFSKTANTEVTTDILFLQKRDTPPEQLPDWVQLGKTADGIPVNRYYEQHPEMVLGTMIWDKSMYGNEKETSCQPLPDADLKELLAAASAQIAMPDAERLARPSRASLEELQASVNMPQDVRSFSYTVQGGKLYYKESTSL
;
A
#
# COMPACT_ATOMS: atom_id res chain seq x y z
N GLN A 1 -25.13 24.52 -6.06
CA GLN A 1 -25.34 24.18 -4.62
C GLN A 1 -24.05 24.31 -3.80
N VAL A 2 -22.87 23.96 -4.29
CA VAL A 2 -21.58 24.10 -3.60
C VAL A 2 -21.19 25.57 -3.43
N VAL A 3 -21.31 26.38 -4.47
CA VAL A 3 -21.00 27.84 -4.44
C VAL A 3 -21.93 28.56 -3.46
N ALA A 4 -23.23 28.27 -3.47
CA ALA A 4 -24.20 28.88 -2.55
C ALA A 4 -23.97 28.50 -1.07
N ARG A 5 -23.40 27.30 -0.81
CA ARG A 5 -22.98 26.91 0.54
C ARG A 5 -21.72 27.67 0.98
N GLN A 6 -20.78 27.88 0.08
CA GLN A 6 -19.53 28.60 0.37
C GLN A 6 -19.81 30.07 0.68
N GLU A 7 -20.64 30.73 -0.09
CA GLU A 7 -21.09 32.11 0.17
C GLU A 7 -21.87 32.25 1.50
N HIS A 8 -22.66 31.24 1.83
CA HIS A 8 -23.37 31.21 3.12
C HIS A 8 -22.42 31.02 4.31
N TYR A 9 -21.37 30.22 4.17
CA TYR A 9 -20.34 30.05 5.18
C TYR A 9 -19.47 31.31 5.35
N GLU A 10 -19.12 31.98 4.28
CA GLU A 10 -18.36 33.23 4.33
C GLU A 10 -19.18 34.35 5.01
N SER A 11 -20.47 34.48 4.70
CA SER A 11 -21.34 35.46 5.35
C SER A 11 -21.59 35.17 6.84
N LEU A 12 -21.68 33.90 7.23
CA LEU A 12 -21.77 33.49 8.65
C LEU A 12 -20.48 33.78 9.41
N ARG A 13 -19.33 33.57 8.77
CA ARG A 13 -18.01 33.87 9.33
C ARG A 13 -17.83 35.36 9.56
N GLU A 14 -18.21 36.20 8.59
CA GLU A 14 -18.13 37.65 8.70
C GLU A 14 -19.12 38.18 9.80
N LEU A 15 -20.27 37.56 9.95
CA LEU A 15 -21.23 37.88 11.01
C LEU A 15 -20.66 37.56 12.39
N ILE A 16 -20.10 36.37 12.55
CA ILE A 16 -19.46 35.93 13.81
C ILE A 16 -18.24 36.81 14.14
N ASP A 17 -17.39 37.12 13.17
CA ASP A 17 -16.21 38.00 13.38
C ASP A 17 -16.60 39.44 13.68
N ARG A 18 -17.77 39.92 13.21
CA ARG A 18 -18.34 41.23 13.53
C ARG A 18 -18.91 41.25 14.94
N GLU A 19 -19.73 40.27 15.30
CA GLU A 19 -20.31 40.15 16.64
C GLU A 19 -19.27 39.95 17.72
N LEU A 20 -18.19 39.18 17.42
CA LEU A 20 -17.05 39.04 18.33
C LEU A 20 -16.24 40.32 18.49
N ARG A 21 -16.25 41.26 17.51
CA ARG A 21 -15.61 42.57 17.61
C ARG A 21 -16.50 43.61 18.34
N GLU A 22 -17.82 43.53 18.22
CA GLU A 22 -18.78 44.42 18.88
C GLU A 22 -18.98 44.10 20.37
N LEU A 23 -18.80 42.82 20.74
CA LEU A 23 -18.76 42.38 22.14
C LEU A 23 -17.33 42.66 22.66
N ASN A 24 -17.18 43.76 23.37
CA ASN A 24 -15.92 44.22 23.98
C ASN A 24 -15.43 43.26 25.07
N PHE A 25 -15.02 42.05 24.66
CA PHE A 25 -14.52 41.00 25.55
C PHE A 25 -13.04 41.24 25.88
N GLY A 26 -12.76 42.14 26.80
CA GLY A 26 -11.48 42.25 27.46
C GLY A 26 -11.08 41.02 28.29
N ASP A 27 -12.00 40.07 28.49
CA ASP A 27 -11.81 38.85 29.31
C ASP A 27 -12.39 37.60 28.62
N LEU A 28 -12.08 37.34 27.35
CA LEU A 28 -12.26 36.00 26.79
C LEU A 28 -11.27 35.05 27.47
N THR A 29 -11.77 34.29 28.43
CA THR A 29 -11.02 33.27 29.15
C THR A 29 -10.37 32.30 28.15
N ASP A 30 -9.18 31.78 28.48
CA ASP A 30 -8.45 30.77 27.69
C ASP A 30 -9.34 29.63 27.22
N THR A 31 -10.41 29.32 27.97
CA THR A 31 -11.43 28.32 27.67
C THR A 31 -12.27 28.65 26.43
N ALA A 32 -12.66 29.93 26.23
CA ALA A 32 -13.42 30.35 25.05
C ALA A 32 -12.54 30.38 23.79
N MET A 33 -11.26 30.77 23.93
CA MET A 33 -10.29 30.70 22.85
C MET A 33 -9.97 29.25 22.44
N ALA A 34 -9.84 28.34 23.43
CA ALA A 34 -9.68 26.92 23.19
C ALA A 34 -10.90 26.30 22.51
N ALA A 35 -12.13 26.66 22.93
CA ALA A 35 -13.36 26.20 22.29
C ALA A 35 -13.51 26.75 20.85
N ALA A 36 -13.12 27.98 20.59
CA ALA A 36 -13.12 28.56 19.24
C ALA A 36 -12.03 27.92 18.34
N ALA A 37 -10.88 27.59 18.90
CA ALA A 37 -9.83 26.84 18.20
C ALA A 37 -10.30 25.43 17.86
N GLN A 38 -10.94 24.72 18.79
CA GLN A 38 -11.54 23.40 18.54
C GLN A 38 -12.67 23.43 17.50
N LEU A 39 -13.50 24.51 17.49
CA LEU A 39 -14.52 24.69 16.45
C LEU A 39 -13.90 24.97 15.08
N ARG A 40 -12.80 25.71 15.02
CA ARG A 40 -12.04 25.93 13.77
C ARG A 40 -11.37 24.65 13.28
N GLU A 41 -10.80 23.84 14.14
CA GLU A 41 -10.27 22.51 13.80
C GLU A 41 -11.37 21.57 13.29
N ARG A 42 -12.56 21.58 13.89
CA ARG A 42 -13.71 20.78 13.43
C ARG A 42 -14.27 21.24 12.07
N GLN A 43 -14.01 22.47 11.66
CA GLN A 43 -14.46 23.05 10.37
C GLN A 43 -13.37 23.01 9.28
N ALA A 44 -12.13 22.64 9.62
CA ALA A 44 -11.08 22.45 8.65
C ALA A 44 -11.45 21.33 7.67
N VAL A 45 -11.27 21.57 6.37
CA VAL A 45 -11.42 20.52 5.37
C VAL A 45 -10.43 19.40 5.72
N PRO A 46 -10.89 18.16 5.87
CA PRO A 46 -10.00 17.08 6.27
C PRO A 46 -8.89 16.89 5.23
N GLU A 47 -7.66 16.91 5.69
CA GLU A 47 -6.47 16.69 4.88
C GLU A 47 -5.96 15.27 5.03
N ASN A 48 -5.32 14.75 3.97
CA ASN A 48 -4.63 13.47 4.05
C ASN A 48 -3.44 13.58 5.01
N TYR A 49 -3.31 12.61 5.89
CA TYR A 49 -2.21 12.53 6.85
C TYR A 49 -0.86 12.44 6.16
N ARG A 50 0.14 13.09 6.74
CA ARG A 50 1.53 13.03 6.28
C ARG A 50 2.42 12.51 7.40
N ILE A 51 3.15 11.45 7.10
CA ILE A 51 4.11 10.88 8.04
C ILE A 51 5.34 11.77 8.09
N THR A 52 5.63 12.29 9.28
CA THR A 52 6.83 13.10 9.57
C THR A 52 7.77 12.41 10.54
N ASP A 53 7.26 11.42 11.29
CA ASP A 53 8.04 10.62 12.24
C ASP A 53 8.74 9.46 11.50
N PRO A 54 10.08 9.44 11.41
CA PRO A 54 10.81 8.37 10.73
C PRO A 54 10.73 7.03 11.46
N ASP A 55 10.37 7.05 12.75
CA ASP A 55 10.28 5.86 13.60
C ASP A 55 8.83 5.40 13.81
N ILE A 56 7.89 5.89 13.02
CA ILE A 56 6.50 5.47 13.11
C ILE A 56 6.37 3.93 12.97
N GLY A 57 5.63 3.31 13.86
CA GLY A 57 5.49 1.85 13.92
C GLY A 57 6.65 1.11 14.60
N ALA A 58 7.73 1.81 14.98
CA ALA A 58 8.79 1.25 15.81
C ALA A 58 8.34 1.10 17.27
N GLY A 59 9.06 0.27 18.02
CA GLY A 59 8.82 0.09 19.45
C GLY A 59 8.62 -1.37 19.86
N GLY A 60 8.63 -1.59 21.17
CA GLY A 60 8.43 -2.92 21.76
C GLY A 60 6.97 -3.38 21.66
N GLN A 61 6.76 -4.69 21.82
CA GLN A 61 5.44 -5.33 21.64
C GLN A 61 4.33 -4.70 22.51
N LYS A 62 4.60 -4.36 23.75
CA LYS A 62 3.60 -3.71 24.63
C LYS A 62 3.23 -2.30 24.15
N MET A 63 4.19 -1.54 23.62
CA MET A 63 3.93 -0.22 23.04
C MET A 63 3.09 -0.35 21.78
N LYS A 64 3.42 -1.28 20.88
CA LYS A 64 2.62 -1.57 19.67
C LYS A 64 1.18 -1.95 20.04
N TYR A 65 1.02 -2.80 21.04
CA TYR A 65 -0.29 -3.17 21.57
C TYR A 65 -1.09 -1.93 22.05
N GLN A 66 -0.47 -1.11 22.89
CA GLN A 66 -1.11 0.10 23.42
C GLN A 66 -1.50 1.08 22.32
N ASN A 67 -0.64 1.29 21.33
CA ASN A 67 -0.92 2.13 20.17
C ASN A 67 -2.10 1.58 19.35
N ASN A 68 -2.15 0.27 19.12
CA ASN A 68 -3.25 -0.36 18.39
C ASN A 68 -4.58 -0.20 19.15
N VAL A 69 -4.60 -0.45 20.45
CA VAL A 69 -5.81 -0.28 21.27
C VAL A 69 -6.27 1.17 21.31
N ALA A 70 -5.34 2.13 21.45
CA ALA A 70 -5.66 3.55 21.44
C ALA A 70 -6.28 3.98 20.09
N ALA A 71 -5.71 3.54 18.98
CA ALA A 71 -6.22 3.81 17.65
C ALA A 71 -7.63 3.21 17.43
N ILE A 72 -7.87 1.97 17.88
CA ILE A 72 -9.17 1.31 17.75
C ILE A 72 -10.23 2.01 18.61
N ARG A 73 -9.92 2.39 19.85
CA ARG A 73 -10.84 3.12 20.71
C ARG A 73 -11.21 4.47 20.11
N LEU A 74 -10.21 5.18 19.58
CA LEU A 74 -10.44 6.45 18.90
C LEU A 74 -11.28 6.27 17.63
N LEU A 75 -10.99 5.26 16.79
CA LEU A 75 -11.79 4.95 15.61
C LEU A 75 -13.27 4.77 15.98
N LYS A 76 -13.55 3.94 17.00
CA LYS A 76 -14.94 3.68 17.46
C LYS A 76 -15.62 4.95 17.97
N THR A 77 -14.88 5.85 18.61
CA THR A 77 -15.41 7.17 19.03
C THR A 77 -15.74 8.04 17.82
N LEU A 78 -14.82 8.15 16.84
CA LEU A 78 -15.04 8.93 15.62
C LEU A 78 -16.26 8.44 14.82
N GLU A 79 -16.42 7.13 14.74
CA GLU A 79 -17.56 6.50 14.06
C GLU A 79 -18.88 6.75 14.80
N ALA A 80 -18.88 6.66 16.14
CA ALA A 80 -20.06 6.96 16.95
C ALA A 80 -20.47 8.44 16.90
N GLU A 81 -19.50 9.33 16.72
CA GLU A 81 -19.71 10.78 16.56
C GLU A 81 -19.93 11.19 15.08
N GLU A 82 -19.88 10.25 14.14
CA GLU A 82 -20.06 10.47 12.70
C GLU A 82 -19.18 11.61 12.15
N ARG A 83 -17.91 11.67 12.58
CA ARG A 83 -16.97 12.72 12.19
C ARG A 83 -15.63 12.20 11.72
N GLN A 84 -14.91 13.06 11.03
CA GLN A 84 -13.51 12.83 10.64
C GLN A 84 -12.56 13.14 11.80
N ALA A 85 -11.40 12.50 11.77
CA ALA A 85 -10.31 12.73 12.71
C ALA A 85 -9.71 14.12 12.52
N SER A 86 -9.46 14.83 13.62
CA SER A 86 -8.60 16.02 13.63
C SER A 86 -7.13 15.65 13.38
N PRO A 87 -6.25 16.59 13.04
CA PRO A 87 -4.82 16.31 12.85
C PRO A 87 -4.16 15.59 14.05
N ALA A 88 -4.48 16.00 15.29
CA ALA A 88 -3.97 15.36 16.49
C ALA A 88 -4.49 13.92 16.66
N GLU A 89 -5.74 13.66 16.27
CA GLU A 89 -6.32 12.31 16.26
C GLU A 89 -5.74 11.44 15.15
N GLN A 90 -5.43 12.02 13.98
CA GLN A 90 -4.70 11.33 12.92
C GLN A 90 -3.32 10.85 13.40
N ASP A 91 -2.61 11.62 14.23
CA ASP A 91 -1.34 11.19 14.83
C ASP A 91 -1.50 9.94 15.72
N VAL A 92 -2.62 9.82 16.44
CA VAL A 92 -2.94 8.62 17.22
C VAL A 92 -3.26 7.44 16.31
N LEU A 93 -4.11 7.65 15.31
CA LEU A 93 -4.52 6.61 14.35
C LEU A 93 -3.33 6.08 13.53
N ALA A 94 -2.41 6.96 13.13
CA ALA A 94 -1.23 6.61 12.33
C ALA A 94 -0.25 5.68 13.07
N ARG A 95 -0.31 5.60 14.40
CA ARG A 95 0.51 4.68 15.21
C ARG A 95 -0.03 3.26 15.24
N TYR A 96 -1.18 3.00 14.64
CA TYR A 96 -1.68 1.65 14.47
C TYR A 96 -0.74 0.85 13.56
N SER A 97 -0.21 -0.25 14.07
CA SER A 97 0.79 -1.06 13.37
C SER A 97 0.32 -2.50 13.08
N GLY A 98 -0.97 -2.77 13.25
CA GLY A 98 -1.52 -4.12 13.09
C GLY A 98 -1.01 -5.11 14.12
N TRP A 99 -1.25 -6.39 13.87
CA TRP A 99 -1.04 -7.43 14.89
C TRP A 99 0.13 -8.37 14.60
N GLY A 100 0.82 -8.23 13.45
CA GLY A 100 1.96 -9.08 13.08
C GLY A 100 3.11 -9.03 14.07
N GLY A 101 3.35 -7.87 14.69
CA GLY A 101 4.37 -7.70 15.73
C GLY A 101 3.94 -8.12 17.14
N VAL A 102 2.66 -8.51 17.35
CA VAL A 102 2.06 -8.73 18.68
C VAL A 102 1.15 -9.98 18.74
N PRO A 103 1.55 -11.11 18.16
CA PRO A 103 0.68 -12.31 18.14
C PRO A 103 0.37 -12.85 19.52
N GLN A 104 1.20 -12.56 20.53
CA GLN A 104 1.03 -13.00 21.92
C GLN A 104 -0.25 -12.45 22.57
N ALA A 105 -0.76 -11.31 22.10
CA ALA A 105 -2.01 -10.74 22.60
C ALA A 105 -3.25 -11.60 22.29
N PHE A 106 -3.13 -12.57 21.36
CA PHE A 106 -4.19 -13.50 20.97
C PHE A 106 -4.01 -14.92 21.54
N ASP A 107 -3.00 -15.13 22.38
CA ASP A 107 -2.73 -16.41 23.01
C ASP A 107 -3.36 -16.48 24.42
N ALA A 108 -4.45 -17.25 24.53
CA ALA A 108 -5.19 -17.46 25.78
C ALA A 108 -4.33 -18.10 26.91
N HIS A 109 -3.24 -18.77 26.57
CA HIS A 109 -2.37 -19.47 27.50
C HIS A 109 -1.16 -18.65 27.95
N ASN A 110 -1.00 -17.44 27.40
CA ASN A 110 0.12 -16.58 27.73
C ASN A 110 -0.19 -15.68 28.93
N GLU A 111 0.21 -16.14 30.12
CA GLU A 111 -0.05 -15.41 31.39
C GLU A 111 0.48 -13.97 31.37
N LYS A 112 1.59 -13.69 30.65
CA LYS A 112 2.17 -12.34 30.55
C LYS A 112 1.30 -11.38 29.73
N TRP A 113 0.34 -11.91 28.98
CA TRP A 113 -0.56 -11.18 28.09
C TRP A 113 -2.05 -11.38 28.42
N ALA A 114 -2.35 -11.99 29.58
CA ALA A 114 -3.72 -12.32 29.96
C ALA A 114 -4.65 -11.09 30.02
N LYS A 115 -4.14 -9.95 30.52
CA LYS A 115 -4.93 -8.69 30.56
C LYS A 115 -5.25 -8.17 29.18
N GLU A 116 -4.26 -8.14 28.32
CA GLU A 116 -4.39 -7.66 26.93
C GLU A 116 -5.28 -8.60 26.11
N TYR A 117 -5.21 -9.89 26.35
CA TYR A 117 -6.08 -10.87 25.73
C TYR A 117 -7.57 -10.62 26.05
N GLU A 118 -7.91 -10.42 27.34
CA GLU A 118 -9.28 -10.12 27.75
C GLU A 118 -9.73 -8.74 27.23
N GLU A 119 -8.87 -7.71 27.32
CA GLU A 119 -9.15 -6.38 26.81
C GLU A 119 -9.50 -6.41 25.30
N LEU A 120 -8.79 -7.19 24.49
CA LEU A 120 -9.09 -7.30 23.06
C LEU A 120 -10.44 -7.96 22.80
N LYS A 121 -10.82 -8.95 23.58
CA LYS A 121 -12.13 -9.61 23.47
C LYS A 121 -13.29 -8.68 23.83
N GLU A 122 -13.08 -7.78 24.76
CA GLU A 122 -14.08 -6.76 25.13
C GLU A 122 -14.15 -5.63 24.10
N LEU A 123 -12.99 -5.25 23.53
CA LEU A 123 -12.87 -4.13 22.60
C LEU A 123 -13.37 -4.46 21.20
N LEU A 124 -13.11 -5.66 20.71
CA LEU A 124 -13.38 -6.07 19.33
C LEU A 124 -14.68 -6.89 19.23
N ALA A 125 -15.46 -6.62 18.20
CA ALA A 125 -16.54 -7.51 17.83
C ALA A 125 -15.98 -8.90 17.42
N PRO A 126 -16.78 -9.98 17.49
CA PRO A 126 -16.28 -11.34 17.20
C PRO A 126 -15.61 -11.49 15.83
N ASP A 127 -16.15 -10.84 14.81
CA ASP A 127 -15.61 -10.82 13.43
C ASP A 127 -14.33 -9.96 13.34
N GLU A 128 -14.30 -8.79 14.00
CA GLU A 128 -13.10 -7.95 14.12
C GLU A 128 -11.97 -8.70 14.85
N TYR A 129 -12.31 -9.42 15.94
CA TYR A 129 -11.33 -10.22 16.66
C TYR A 129 -10.77 -11.38 15.82
N ALA A 130 -11.63 -12.07 15.09
CA ALA A 130 -11.20 -13.14 14.19
C ALA A 130 -10.29 -12.64 13.07
N ALA A 131 -10.63 -11.51 12.45
CA ALA A 131 -9.82 -10.85 11.42
C ALA A 131 -8.47 -10.39 11.99
N ALA A 132 -8.47 -9.70 13.13
CA ALA A 132 -7.25 -9.25 13.82
C ALA A 132 -6.32 -10.42 14.16
N ARG A 133 -6.86 -11.52 14.71
CA ARG A 133 -6.10 -12.74 14.98
C ARG A 133 -5.54 -13.37 13.70
N GLY A 134 -6.33 -13.42 12.63
CA GLY A 134 -5.89 -13.93 11.32
C GLY A 134 -4.76 -13.09 10.71
N SER A 135 -4.75 -11.79 10.95
CA SER A 135 -3.74 -10.87 10.41
C SER A 135 -2.37 -10.98 11.07
N THR A 136 -2.25 -11.65 12.24
CA THR A 136 -0.97 -11.82 12.96
C THR A 136 0.13 -12.48 12.11
N LEU A 137 -0.23 -13.24 11.10
CA LEU A 137 0.70 -13.95 10.22
C LEU A 137 1.15 -13.12 9.01
N ASN A 138 0.38 -12.09 8.62
CA ASN A 138 0.55 -11.43 7.32
C ASN A 138 0.64 -9.90 7.40
N ALA A 139 0.40 -9.28 8.56
CA ALA A 139 0.44 -7.84 8.72
C ALA A 139 1.87 -7.36 8.98
N HIS A 140 2.60 -7.08 7.91
CA HIS A 140 3.98 -6.59 7.95
C HIS A 140 4.04 -5.13 7.50
N TYR A 141 4.24 -4.22 8.45
CA TYR A 141 4.37 -2.80 8.14
C TYR A 141 5.76 -2.48 7.59
N THR A 142 5.77 -1.81 6.44
CA THR A 142 7.01 -1.38 5.79
C THR A 142 7.60 -0.17 6.50
N SER A 143 8.90 -0.19 6.76
CA SER A 143 9.57 0.95 7.39
C SER A 143 9.57 2.18 6.48
N PRO A 144 9.48 3.40 7.05
CA PRO A 144 9.54 4.64 6.27
C PRO A 144 10.79 4.73 5.38
N LEU A 145 11.92 4.21 5.84
CA LEU A 145 13.17 4.18 5.08
C LEU A 145 13.03 3.45 3.74
N VAL A 146 12.41 2.26 3.75
CA VAL A 146 12.22 1.47 2.52
C VAL A 146 11.23 2.15 1.58
N ILE A 147 10.12 2.68 2.12
CA ILE A 147 9.14 3.43 1.32
C ILE A 147 9.78 4.66 0.68
N GLN A 148 10.57 5.42 1.46
CA GLN A 148 11.25 6.61 0.96
C GLN A 148 12.21 6.26 -0.18
N SER A 149 12.99 5.16 -0.07
CA SER A 149 13.90 4.74 -1.12
C SER A 149 13.17 4.38 -2.42
N ILE A 150 11.97 3.79 -2.33
CA ILE A 150 11.10 3.52 -3.50
C ILE A 150 10.69 4.86 -4.15
N TYR A 151 10.21 5.82 -3.36
CA TYR A 151 9.82 7.13 -3.88
C TYR A 151 11.00 7.95 -4.42
N ASP A 152 12.18 7.85 -3.82
CA ASP A 152 13.40 8.48 -4.34
C ASP A 152 13.77 7.91 -5.72
N THR A 153 13.65 6.59 -5.88
CA THR A 153 13.84 5.91 -7.17
C THR A 153 12.83 6.38 -8.22
N LEU A 154 11.54 6.35 -7.90
CA LEU A 154 10.47 6.85 -8.78
C LEU A 154 10.64 8.32 -9.12
N SER A 155 11.17 9.07 -8.17
CA SER A 155 11.50 10.47 -8.29
C SER A 155 12.60 10.72 -9.32
N ARG A 156 13.68 9.95 -9.24
CA ARG A 156 14.78 10.00 -10.20
C ARG A 156 14.31 9.60 -11.61
N MET A 157 13.37 8.66 -11.70
CA MET A 157 12.73 8.25 -12.95
C MET A 157 11.83 9.32 -13.58
N GLY A 158 11.55 10.43 -12.89
CA GLY A 158 10.66 11.48 -13.38
C GLY A 158 9.18 11.10 -13.33
N VAL A 159 8.80 10.11 -12.53
CA VAL A 159 7.40 9.67 -12.41
C VAL A 159 6.57 10.77 -11.77
N GLN A 160 5.52 11.21 -12.48
CA GLN A 160 4.51 12.18 -12.03
C GLN A 160 3.12 11.60 -12.30
N PRO A 161 2.60 10.79 -11.37
CA PRO A 161 1.35 10.09 -11.60
C PRO A 161 0.14 11.01 -11.40
N GLY A 162 -0.88 10.88 -12.26
CA GLY A 162 -2.23 11.42 -12.00
C GLY A 162 -3.05 10.51 -11.10
N THR A 163 -2.72 9.20 -11.09
CA THR A 163 -3.40 8.18 -10.29
C THR A 163 -2.40 7.24 -9.62
N VAL A 164 -2.59 6.95 -8.34
CA VAL A 164 -1.75 6.02 -7.55
C VAL A 164 -2.63 4.94 -6.93
N LEU A 165 -2.23 3.68 -7.10
CA LEU A 165 -2.88 2.52 -6.47
C LEU A 165 -1.97 1.87 -5.43
N GLU A 166 -2.50 1.62 -4.23
CA GLU A 166 -1.92 0.75 -3.21
C GLU A 166 -2.88 -0.41 -2.96
N PRO A 167 -2.64 -1.62 -3.53
CA PRO A 167 -3.65 -2.69 -3.54
C PRO A 167 -3.72 -3.52 -2.25
N ALA A 168 -2.81 -3.31 -1.31
CA ALA A 168 -2.82 -3.86 0.05
C ALA A 168 -2.22 -2.82 0.99
N MET A 169 -3.01 -1.77 1.27
CA MET A 169 -2.46 -0.53 1.79
C MET A 169 -2.16 -0.53 3.30
N GLY A 170 -2.70 -1.47 4.05
CA GLY A 170 -2.66 -1.35 5.51
C GLY A 170 -3.30 -0.04 5.95
N VAL A 171 -2.64 0.69 6.83
CA VAL A 171 -3.06 2.05 7.20
C VAL A 171 -2.61 3.12 6.22
N GLY A 172 -1.94 2.76 5.10
CA GLY A 172 -1.58 3.68 4.04
C GLY A 172 -0.24 4.41 4.23
N ASN A 173 0.78 3.74 4.73
CA ASN A 173 2.09 4.35 4.93
C ASN A 173 2.71 4.87 3.62
N PHE A 174 2.45 4.22 2.48
CA PHE A 174 2.87 4.74 1.19
C PHE A 174 2.16 6.06 0.86
N PHE A 175 0.87 6.22 1.17
CA PHE A 175 0.19 7.51 0.98
C PHE A 175 0.73 8.58 1.93
N GLY A 176 1.00 8.22 3.18
CA GLY A 176 1.55 9.16 4.17
C GLY A 176 2.95 9.69 3.84
N LEU A 177 3.73 8.92 3.08
CA LEU A 177 5.08 9.26 2.63
C LEU A 177 5.14 9.69 1.15
N LEU A 178 3.98 9.82 0.47
CA LEU A 178 3.93 10.26 -0.91
C LEU A 178 4.65 11.61 -1.09
N PRO A 179 5.62 11.74 -2.03
CA PRO A 179 6.32 12.99 -2.27
C PRO A 179 5.36 14.14 -2.61
N GLN A 180 5.63 15.34 -2.10
CA GLN A 180 4.78 16.52 -2.32
C GLN A 180 4.50 16.79 -3.80
N ARG A 181 5.48 16.57 -4.67
CA ARG A 181 5.33 16.71 -6.14
C ARG A 181 4.38 15.70 -6.79
N MET A 182 4.00 14.64 -6.07
CA MET A 182 2.99 13.65 -6.47
C MET A 182 1.66 13.87 -5.73
N GLY A 183 1.55 14.95 -4.92
CA GLY A 183 0.43 15.19 -4.00
C GLY A 183 -0.90 15.48 -4.68
N ASP A 184 -0.89 15.87 -5.96
CA ASP A 184 -2.11 16.11 -6.74
C ASP A 184 -2.70 14.82 -7.34
N ALA A 185 -2.03 13.68 -7.16
CA ALA A 185 -2.51 12.40 -7.66
C ALA A 185 -3.80 11.95 -6.95
N GLN A 186 -4.71 11.36 -7.71
CA GLN A 186 -5.85 10.63 -7.15
C GLN A 186 -5.36 9.32 -6.54
N LEU A 187 -5.67 9.10 -5.26
CA LEU A 187 -5.21 7.95 -4.49
C LEU A 187 -6.29 6.88 -4.42
N TYR A 188 -5.93 5.66 -4.76
CA TYR A 188 -6.78 4.47 -4.67
C TYR A 188 -6.13 3.45 -3.75
N GLY A 189 -6.79 3.15 -2.63
CA GLY A 189 -6.30 2.17 -1.65
C GLY A 189 -7.26 1.00 -1.51
N VAL A 190 -6.71 -0.20 -1.34
CA VAL A 190 -7.48 -1.40 -1.03
C VAL A 190 -6.94 -2.02 0.24
N GLU A 191 -7.83 -2.36 1.18
CA GLU A 191 -7.45 -3.03 2.41
C GLU A 191 -8.49 -4.09 2.77
N LEU A 192 -8.03 -5.29 3.07
CA LEU A 192 -8.89 -6.43 3.42
C LEU A 192 -9.43 -6.32 4.85
N ASP A 193 -8.56 -5.93 5.80
CA ASP A 193 -8.92 -5.84 7.20
C ASP A 193 -9.82 -4.64 7.47
N SER A 194 -10.98 -4.88 8.07
CA SER A 194 -12.00 -3.87 8.30
C SER A 194 -11.53 -2.73 9.21
N ILE A 195 -10.86 -3.05 10.32
CA ILE A 195 -10.36 -2.03 11.26
C ILE A 195 -9.28 -1.18 10.59
N THR A 196 -8.31 -1.83 9.99
CA THR A 196 -7.19 -1.18 9.29
C THR A 196 -7.69 -0.25 8.19
N GLY A 197 -8.64 -0.72 7.35
CA GLY A 197 -9.20 0.07 6.26
C GLY A 197 -10.05 1.25 6.74
N ARG A 198 -10.79 1.11 7.86
CA ARG A 198 -11.53 2.21 8.47
C ARG A 198 -10.60 3.26 9.09
N ILE A 199 -9.50 2.83 9.72
CA ILE A 199 -8.43 3.75 10.17
C ILE A 199 -7.84 4.51 8.97
N ALA A 200 -7.52 3.80 7.88
CA ALA A 200 -6.99 4.42 6.67
C ALA A 200 -7.93 5.48 6.09
N LYS A 201 -9.26 5.27 6.11
CA LYS A 201 -10.25 6.28 5.69
C LYS A 201 -10.23 7.54 6.55
N GLN A 202 -9.92 7.43 7.82
CA GLN A 202 -9.75 8.59 8.73
C GLN A 202 -8.42 9.31 8.48
N LEU A 203 -7.37 8.58 8.10
CA LEU A 203 -6.06 9.15 7.79
C LEU A 203 -6.03 9.82 6.41
N TYR A 204 -6.75 9.26 5.44
CA TYR A 204 -6.70 9.75 4.05
C TYR A 204 -8.11 10.05 3.52
N PRO A 205 -8.80 11.06 4.06
CA PRO A 205 -10.18 11.39 3.69
C PRO A 205 -10.35 11.82 2.23
N LYS A 206 -9.27 12.22 1.55
CA LYS A 206 -9.28 12.57 0.12
C LYS A 206 -8.97 11.38 -0.80
N ALA A 207 -8.66 10.20 -0.25
CA ALA A 207 -8.36 9.00 -1.03
C ALA A 207 -9.60 8.14 -1.23
N ASN A 208 -9.64 7.41 -2.34
CA ASN A 208 -10.66 6.40 -2.64
C ASN A 208 -10.23 5.07 -2.01
N ILE A 209 -10.70 4.77 -0.81
CA ILE A 209 -10.33 3.57 -0.08
C ILE A 209 -11.47 2.55 -0.09
N THR A 210 -11.19 1.36 -0.64
CA THR A 210 -12.10 0.21 -0.65
C THR A 210 -11.68 -0.78 0.42
N VAL A 211 -12.58 -1.09 1.34
CA VAL A 211 -12.36 -2.11 2.39
C VAL A 211 -12.93 -3.43 1.88
N SER A 212 -12.10 -4.21 1.21
CA SER A 212 -12.46 -5.54 0.66
C SER A 212 -11.20 -6.28 0.20
N GLY A 213 -11.32 -7.55 -0.16
CA GLY A 213 -10.26 -8.25 -0.88
C GLY A 213 -10.01 -7.64 -2.26
N PHE A 214 -8.75 -7.60 -2.70
CA PHE A 214 -8.39 -7.03 -4.00
C PHE A 214 -9.07 -7.77 -5.17
N GLU A 215 -9.40 -9.06 -5.01
CA GLU A 215 -10.15 -9.85 -5.99
C GLU A 215 -11.55 -9.31 -6.29
N HIS A 216 -12.14 -8.59 -5.33
CA HIS A 216 -13.48 -8.00 -5.48
C HIS A 216 -13.47 -6.55 -5.97
N VAL A 217 -12.27 -5.94 -6.10
CA VAL A 217 -12.16 -4.54 -6.52
C VAL A 217 -12.27 -4.43 -8.03
N ASN A 218 -13.20 -3.60 -8.47
CA ASN A 218 -13.47 -3.34 -9.88
C ASN A 218 -12.93 -1.96 -10.29
N LEU A 219 -11.61 -1.87 -10.48
CA LEU A 219 -10.96 -0.73 -11.12
C LEU A 219 -10.87 -0.98 -12.62
N PRO A 220 -11.10 0.04 -13.49
CA PRO A 220 -10.92 -0.11 -14.91
C PRO A 220 -9.48 -0.52 -15.28
N ASP A 221 -9.34 -1.36 -16.31
CA ASP A 221 -8.03 -1.69 -16.84
C ASP A 221 -7.37 -0.46 -17.48
N ASN A 222 -6.06 -0.37 -17.38
CA ASN A 222 -5.26 0.74 -17.93
C ASN A 222 -5.62 2.15 -17.39
N SER A 223 -6.08 2.24 -16.15
CA SER A 223 -6.49 3.50 -15.50
C SER A 223 -5.50 4.06 -14.48
N ILE A 224 -4.52 3.29 -14.07
CA ILE A 224 -3.56 3.65 -13.02
C ILE A 224 -2.21 4.01 -13.64
N ASP A 225 -1.61 5.12 -13.20
CA ASP A 225 -0.28 5.54 -13.64
C ASP A 225 0.83 4.87 -12.84
N LEU A 226 0.64 4.75 -11.52
CA LEU A 226 1.61 4.22 -10.59
C LEU A 226 0.92 3.27 -9.59
N ALA A 227 1.44 2.09 -9.44
CA ALA A 227 1.08 1.21 -8.32
C ALA A 227 2.29 1.01 -7.40
N VAL A 228 2.08 1.21 -6.11
CA VAL A 228 3.09 1.04 -5.05
C VAL A 228 2.53 0.18 -3.94
N GLY A 229 3.39 -0.47 -3.17
CA GLY A 229 2.94 -1.19 -1.98
C GLY A 229 3.84 -2.35 -1.60
N ASN A 230 3.55 -2.91 -0.43
CA ASN A 230 4.06 -4.18 0.02
C ASN A 230 2.94 -5.21 -0.13
N VAL A 231 3.00 -6.03 -1.18
CA VAL A 231 1.93 -6.99 -1.47
C VAL A 231 1.94 -8.13 -0.45
N PRO A 232 0.78 -8.69 -0.10
CA PRO A 232 0.75 -9.85 0.78
C PRO A 232 1.45 -11.03 0.10
N PHE A 233 2.18 -11.82 0.88
CA PHE A 233 2.84 -13.02 0.39
C PHE A 233 2.55 -14.22 1.29
N GLY A 234 2.52 -15.38 0.66
CA GLY A 234 2.19 -16.63 1.33
C GLY A 234 1.94 -17.76 0.33
N ASN A 235 1.81 -18.96 0.84
CA ASN A 235 1.59 -20.15 0.02
C ASN A 235 0.09 -20.47 -0.13
N TYR A 236 -0.70 -19.47 -0.53
CA TYR A 236 -2.12 -19.62 -0.82
C TYR A 236 -2.54 -18.82 -2.04
N ARG A 237 -3.73 -19.08 -2.56
CA ARG A 237 -4.27 -18.53 -3.80
C ARG A 237 -5.58 -17.82 -3.53
N LEU A 238 -5.85 -16.74 -4.28
CA LEU A 238 -7.14 -16.08 -4.28
C LEU A 238 -8.05 -16.65 -5.39
N SER A 239 -9.36 -16.58 -5.16
CA SER A 239 -10.35 -17.00 -6.13
C SER A 239 -10.81 -15.83 -6.97
N ASP A 240 -10.13 -15.61 -8.10
CA ASP A 240 -10.53 -14.64 -9.10
C ASP A 240 -10.66 -15.37 -10.46
N PRO A 241 -11.87 -15.42 -11.06
CA PRO A 241 -12.12 -16.17 -12.31
C PRO A 241 -11.18 -15.78 -13.45
N ARG A 242 -10.77 -14.51 -13.54
CA ARG A 242 -9.89 -14.00 -14.60
C ARG A 242 -8.49 -14.63 -14.54
N TYR A 243 -7.98 -14.92 -13.34
CA TYR A 243 -6.60 -15.41 -13.13
C TYR A 243 -6.54 -16.89 -12.72
N LYS A 244 -7.68 -17.54 -12.54
CA LYS A 244 -7.79 -18.93 -12.04
C LYS A 244 -6.93 -19.92 -12.83
N GLN A 245 -6.87 -19.76 -14.16
CA GLN A 245 -6.11 -20.64 -15.06
C GLN A 245 -4.59 -20.63 -14.80
N TYR A 246 -4.04 -19.56 -14.23
CA TYR A 246 -2.60 -19.41 -13.99
C TYR A 246 -2.16 -20.02 -12.66
N GLY A 247 -3.06 -20.27 -11.73
CA GLY A 247 -2.75 -20.83 -10.43
C GLY A 247 -1.79 -19.99 -9.57
N PHE A 248 -1.82 -18.68 -9.73
CA PHE A 248 -0.93 -17.75 -9.03
C PHE A 248 -1.04 -17.86 -7.51
N LEU A 249 0.10 -17.82 -6.82
CA LEU A 249 0.13 -17.52 -5.40
C LEU A 249 -0.28 -16.06 -5.17
N ILE A 250 -0.65 -15.72 -3.94
CA ILE A 250 -1.21 -14.40 -3.62
C ILE A 250 -0.34 -13.25 -4.12
N HIS A 251 0.97 -13.27 -3.87
CA HIS A 251 1.88 -12.20 -4.33
C HIS A 251 1.94 -12.11 -5.86
N ASP A 252 1.95 -13.24 -6.57
CA ASP A 252 1.97 -13.29 -8.04
C ASP A 252 0.65 -12.76 -8.63
N TYR A 253 -0.48 -13.08 -7.98
CA TYR A 253 -1.80 -12.56 -8.33
C TYR A 253 -1.86 -11.05 -8.23
N PHE A 254 -1.29 -10.46 -7.15
CA PHE A 254 -1.26 -9.01 -6.98
C PHE A 254 -0.51 -8.32 -8.13
N PHE A 255 0.63 -8.87 -8.57
CA PHE A 255 1.31 -8.35 -9.76
C PHE A 255 0.45 -8.47 -11.01
N ALA A 256 -0.14 -9.63 -11.26
CA ALA A 256 -0.91 -9.90 -12.47
C ALA A 256 -2.12 -8.94 -12.59
N LYS A 257 -2.93 -8.83 -11.52
CA LYS A 257 -4.09 -7.94 -11.51
C LYS A 257 -3.69 -6.47 -11.57
N THR A 258 -2.64 -6.07 -10.86
CA THR A 258 -2.16 -4.68 -10.88
C THR A 258 -1.65 -4.28 -12.26
N LEU A 259 -0.92 -5.16 -12.98
CA LEU A 259 -0.48 -4.89 -14.34
C LEU A 259 -1.65 -4.68 -15.30
N ASP A 260 -2.79 -5.36 -15.11
CA ASP A 260 -3.96 -5.08 -15.90
C ASP A 260 -4.55 -3.68 -15.60
N LYS A 261 -4.51 -3.24 -14.32
CA LYS A 261 -5.03 -1.91 -13.90
C LYS A 261 -4.11 -0.76 -14.29
N VAL A 262 -2.79 -0.98 -14.25
CA VAL A 262 -1.81 0.03 -14.65
C VAL A 262 -1.88 0.24 -16.17
N ARG A 263 -1.81 1.51 -16.61
CA ARG A 263 -1.78 1.85 -18.03
C ARG A 263 -0.46 1.45 -18.68
N THR A 264 -0.46 1.34 -20.00
CA THR A 264 0.78 1.22 -20.76
C THR A 264 1.75 2.35 -20.42
N GLY A 265 3.01 2.00 -20.15
CA GLY A 265 4.05 2.92 -19.72
C GLY A 265 3.98 3.31 -18.24
N GLY A 266 2.89 2.96 -17.54
CA GLY A 266 2.78 3.14 -16.09
C GLY A 266 3.74 2.22 -15.33
N ILE A 267 3.99 2.55 -14.06
CA ILE A 267 5.00 1.90 -13.23
C ILE A 267 4.34 1.08 -12.11
N VAL A 268 4.91 -0.07 -11.82
CA VAL A 268 4.62 -0.88 -10.63
C VAL A 268 5.90 -0.96 -9.80
N ALA A 269 5.85 -0.52 -8.55
CA ALA A 269 6.95 -0.61 -7.59
C ALA A 269 6.49 -1.33 -6.33
N PHE A 270 6.69 -2.63 -6.28
CA PHE A 270 6.20 -3.51 -5.22
C PHE A 270 7.32 -4.16 -4.43
N ILE A 271 7.09 -4.24 -3.12
CA ILE A 271 7.80 -5.16 -2.24
C ILE A 271 7.08 -6.51 -2.28
N THR A 272 7.82 -7.58 -2.45
CA THR A 272 7.30 -8.94 -2.55
C THR A 272 8.23 -9.97 -1.92
N SER A 273 7.77 -11.20 -1.78
CA SER A 273 8.60 -12.33 -1.40
C SER A 273 9.72 -12.58 -2.43
N LYS A 274 10.91 -12.97 -1.96
CA LYS A 274 11.97 -13.48 -2.86
C LYS A 274 11.48 -14.57 -3.84
N GLY A 275 10.41 -15.28 -3.47
CA GLY A 275 9.82 -16.33 -4.29
C GLY A 275 9.32 -15.86 -5.65
N THR A 276 8.94 -14.59 -5.83
CA THR A 276 8.58 -14.04 -7.13
C THR A 276 9.75 -14.14 -8.12
N MET A 277 10.97 -13.84 -7.66
CA MET A 277 12.18 -13.86 -8.49
C MET A 277 12.85 -15.24 -8.53
N ASP A 278 12.89 -15.97 -7.41
CA ASP A 278 13.73 -17.17 -7.24
C ASP A 278 12.99 -18.51 -7.40
N LYS A 279 11.69 -18.49 -7.66
CA LYS A 279 10.90 -19.71 -7.85
C LYS A 279 11.47 -20.57 -9.00
N GLN A 280 11.57 -21.89 -8.82
CA GLN A 280 12.03 -22.82 -9.86
C GLN A 280 11.16 -22.74 -11.12
N ASP A 281 9.85 -22.71 -10.93
CA ASP A 281 8.87 -22.52 -11.99
C ASP A 281 8.98 -21.09 -12.56
N THR A 282 9.18 -20.97 -13.86
CA THR A 282 9.33 -19.70 -14.58
C THR A 282 8.02 -19.03 -14.96
N ALA A 283 6.89 -19.74 -14.87
CA ALA A 283 5.60 -19.31 -15.43
C ALA A 283 5.17 -17.89 -15.01
N VAL A 284 5.39 -17.54 -13.74
CA VAL A 284 5.06 -16.20 -13.22
C VAL A 284 5.98 -15.15 -13.87
N ARG A 285 7.27 -15.39 -13.93
CA ARG A 285 8.25 -14.47 -14.53
C ARG A 285 8.02 -14.31 -16.03
N GLU A 286 7.68 -15.38 -16.73
CA GLU A 286 7.27 -15.33 -18.14
C GLU A 286 6.01 -14.47 -18.33
N TYR A 287 5.00 -14.67 -17.47
CA TYR A 287 3.77 -13.87 -17.49
C TYR A 287 4.05 -12.38 -17.29
N LEU A 288 4.91 -12.03 -16.32
CA LEU A 288 5.30 -10.66 -16.04
C LEU A 288 6.13 -10.07 -17.19
N ALA A 289 7.12 -10.80 -17.70
CA ALA A 289 8.00 -10.35 -18.76
C ALA A 289 7.28 -10.09 -20.09
N GLN A 290 6.21 -10.83 -20.38
CA GLN A 290 5.35 -10.57 -21.53
C GLN A 290 4.57 -9.24 -21.42
N ARG A 291 4.40 -8.70 -20.21
CA ARG A 291 3.55 -7.55 -19.94
C ARG A 291 4.29 -6.32 -19.43
N ALA A 292 5.49 -6.49 -18.92
CA ALA A 292 6.28 -5.41 -18.34
C ALA A 292 7.78 -5.60 -18.53
N ASP A 293 8.49 -4.50 -18.61
CA ASP A 293 9.94 -4.46 -18.50
C ASP A 293 10.34 -4.42 -17.04
N LEU A 294 11.27 -5.26 -16.62
CA LEU A 294 11.94 -5.13 -15.33
C LEU A 294 12.97 -4.00 -15.42
N LEU A 295 12.69 -2.88 -14.79
CA LEU A 295 13.63 -1.76 -14.69
C LEU A 295 14.75 -2.07 -13.68
N GLY A 296 14.44 -2.89 -12.71
CA GLY A 296 15.40 -3.43 -11.75
C GLY A 296 14.70 -4.02 -10.54
N ALA A 297 15.48 -4.75 -9.75
CA ALA A 297 15.04 -5.35 -8.50
C ALA A 297 16.11 -5.18 -7.42
N VAL A 298 15.69 -4.99 -6.18
CA VAL A 298 16.57 -4.85 -5.01
C VAL A 298 16.20 -5.91 -4.00
N ARG A 299 17.14 -6.78 -3.65
CA ARG A 299 16.97 -7.77 -2.58
C ARG A 299 17.32 -7.18 -1.24
N LEU A 300 16.36 -7.15 -0.34
CA LEU A 300 16.53 -6.66 1.02
C LEU A 300 17.06 -7.76 1.95
N PRO A 301 17.90 -7.42 2.93
CA PRO A 301 18.29 -8.36 3.97
C PRO A 301 17.08 -8.76 4.83
N SER A 302 17.10 -9.98 5.38
CA SER A 302 16.01 -10.53 6.19
C SER A 302 15.64 -9.67 7.40
N SER A 303 16.58 -8.86 7.89
CA SER A 303 16.36 -7.92 9.00
C SER A 303 15.64 -6.63 8.62
N ALA A 304 15.38 -6.35 7.34
CA ALA A 304 14.79 -5.08 6.89
C ALA A 304 13.41 -4.79 7.52
N PHE A 305 12.70 -5.84 7.92
CA PHE A 305 11.37 -5.75 8.57
C PHE A 305 11.39 -6.14 10.06
N SER A 306 12.54 -6.48 10.65
CA SER A 306 12.62 -6.95 12.04
C SER A 306 12.12 -5.92 13.06
N LYS A 307 12.36 -4.63 12.84
CA LYS A 307 11.92 -3.54 13.73
C LYS A 307 10.40 -3.30 13.67
N THR A 308 9.79 -3.49 12.52
CA THR A 308 8.38 -3.18 12.28
C THR A 308 7.48 -4.41 12.40
N ALA A 309 7.90 -5.57 11.90
CA ALA A 309 7.07 -6.76 11.79
C ALA A 309 7.53 -7.94 12.66
N ASN A 310 8.69 -7.84 13.31
CA ASN A 310 9.26 -8.91 14.14
C ASN A 310 9.40 -10.25 13.37
N THR A 311 9.67 -10.17 12.05
CA THR A 311 9.89 -11.31 11.16
C THR A 311 11.17 -11.15 10.37
N GLU A 312 11.84 -12.26 10.10
CA GLU A 312 13.06 -12.34 9.29
C GLU A 312 12.70 -12.97 7.93
N VAL A 313 12.25 -12.16 7.00
CA VAL A 313 11.86 -12.61 5.66
C VAL A 313 12.67 -11.87 4.60
N THR A 314 13.32 -12.64 3.72
CA THR A 314 13.98 -12.06 2.54
C THR A 314 12.93 -11.63 1.52
N THR A 315 13.00 -10.36 1.15
CA THR A 315 12.05 -9.73 0.22
C THR A 315 12.80 -9.02 -0.90
N ASP A 316 12.08 -8.78 -1.99
CA ASP A 316 12.58 -8.03 -3.15
C ASP A 316 11.70 -6.80 -3.39
N ILE A 317 12.30 -5.68 -3.77
CA ILE A 317 11.60 -4.54 -4.36
C ILE A 317 11.74 -4.67 -5.87
N LEU A 318 10.61 -4.74 -6.60
CA LEU A 318 10.60 -4.83 -8.07
C LEU A 318 10.07 -3.53 -8.66
N PHE A 319 10.77 -3.00 -9.66
CA PHE A 319 10.32 -1.86 -10.47
C PHE A 319 10.02 -2.35 -11.87
N LEU A 320 8.75 -2.28 -12.28
CA LEU A 320 8.26 -2.73 -13.58
C LEU A 320 7.63 -1.57 -14.33
N GLN A 321 7.90 -1.47 -15.65
CA GLN A 321 7.17 -0.60 -16.55
C GLN A 321 6.28 -1.41 -17.48
N LYS A 322 4.97 -1.12 -17.51
CA LYS A 322 4.04 -1.86 -18.37
C LYS A 322 4.34 -1.63 -19.85
N ARG A 323 4.35 -2.72 -20.61
CA ARG A 323 4.59 -2.74 -22.06
C ARG A 323 3.31 -2.60 -22.88
N ASP A 324 3.47 -2.23 -24.13
CA ASP A 324 2.40 -2.22 -25.14
C ASP A 324 2.18 -3.62 -25.71
N THR A 325 3.27 -4.29 -26.01
CA THR A 325 3.31 -5.59 -26.71
C THR A 325 4.31 -6.52 -26.02
N PRO A 326 4.10 -7.82 -26.04
CA PRO A 326 5.09 -8.78 -25.56
C PRO A 326 6.44 -8.62 -26.26
N PRO A 327 7.55 -8.93 -25.62
CA PRO A 327 8.87 -8.92 -26.24
C PRO A 327 9.00 -10.05 -27.27
N GLU A 328 9.83 -9.87 -28.29
CA GLU A 328 10.14 -10.94 -29.27
C GLU A 328 10.82 -12.15 -28.61
N GLN A 329 11.66 -11.88 -27.63
CA GLN A 329 12.35 -12.89 -26.83
C GLN A 329 12.20 -12.56 -25.35
N LEU A 330 12.01 -13.59 -24.52
CA LEU A 330 11.94 -13.42 -23.08
C LEU A 330 13.32 -12.97 -22.54
N PRO A 331 13.33 -11.98 -21.64
CA PRO A 331 14.57 -11.48 -21.04
C PRO A 331 15.19 -12.51 -20.07
N ASP A 332 16.49 -12.39 -19.85
CA ASP A 332 17.29 -13.30 -19.02
C ASP A 332 16.77 -13.44 -17.58
N TRP A 333 16.19 -12.38 -17.01
CA TRP A 333 15.68 -12.43 -15.64
C TRP A 333 14.48 -13.38 -15.44
N VAL A 334 13.92 -13.92 -16.50
CA VAL A 334 12.95 -15.03 -16.40
C VAL A 334 13.59 -16.28 -15.84
N GLN A 335 14.89 -16.49 -16.09
CA GLN A 335 15.65 -17.66 -15.69
C GLN A 335 16.33 -17.50 -14.32
N LEU A 336 16.71 -18.62 -13.75
CA LEU A 336 17.56 -18.65 -12.56
C LEU A 336 19.04 -18.69 -12.93
N GLY A 337 19.85 -18.15 -12.06
CA GLY A 337 21.29 -18.22 -12.04
C GLY A 337 21.80 -18.64 -10.66
N LYS A 338 23.03 -18.28 -10.33
CA LYS A 338 23.67 -18.61 -9.04
C LYS A 338 24.57 -17.47 -8.59
N THR A 339 24.68 -17.29 -7.28
CA THR A 339 25.73 -16.45 -6.70
C THR A 339 27.13 -17.08 -6.95
N ALA A 340 28.19 -16.33 -6.68
CA ALA A 340 29.56 -16.83 -6.75
C ALA A 340 29.76 -18.09 -5.88
N ASP A 341 29.04 -18.19 -4.74
CA ASP A 341 29.09 -19.34 -3.84
C ASP A 341 28.13 -20.48 -4.25
N GLY A 342 27.50 -20.38 -5.42
CA GLY A 342 26.64 -21.42 -5.97
C GLY A 342 25.24 -21.48 -5.42
N ILE A 343 24.79 -20.47 -4.65
CA ILE A 343 23.42 -20.37 -4.14
C ILE A 343 22.49 -19.94 -5.29
N PRO A 344 21.36 -20.66 -5.52
CA PRO A 344 20.44 -20.30 -6.58
C PRO A 344 19.76 -18.95 -6.27
N VAL A 345 19.79 -18.07 -7.25
CA VAL A 345 19.12 -16.77 -7.26
C VAL A 345 18.57 -16.50 -8.64
N ASN A 346 17.73 -15.47 -8.79
CA ASN A 346 17.34 -15.01 -10.11
C ASN A 346 18.57 -14.59 -10.94
N ARG A 347 18.55 -14.82 -12.26
CA ARG A 347 19.64 -14.43 -13.15
C ARG A 347 19.91 -12.92 -13.12
N TYR A 348 18.92 -12.10 -12.82
CA TYR A 348 19.11 -10.67 -12.58
C TYR A 348 20.13 -10.40 -11.46
N TYR A 349 20.03 -11.11 -10.34
CA TYR A 349 20.96 -10.95 -9.21
C TYR A 349 22.32 -11.61 -9.44
N GLU A 350 22.39 -12.61 -10.31
CA GLU A 350 23.69 -13.14 -10.80
C GLU A 350 24.44 -12.09 -11.62
N GLN A 351 23.71 -11.35 -12.50
CA GLN A 351 24.27 -10.29 -13.34
C GLN A 351 24.49 -8.97 -12.59
N HIS A 352 23.72 -8.72 -11.53
CA HIS A 352 23.71 -7.51 -10.72
C HIS A 352 23.84 -7.86 -9.23
N PRO A 353 24.99 -8.41 -8.78
CA PRO A 353 25.17 -8.79 -7.38
C PRO A 353 25.11 -7.61 -6.41
N GLU A 354 25.40 -6.38 -6.86
CA GLU A 354 25.26 -5.13 -6.10
C GLU A 354 23.82 -4.81 -5.71
N MET A 355 22.84 -5.45 -6.36
CA MET A 355 21.41 -5.28 -6.04
C MET A 355 20.94 -6.21 -4.92
N VAL A 356 21.81 -7.07 -4.40
CA VAL A 356 21.59 -7.89 -3.20
C VAL A 356 22.20 -7.17 -2.00
N LEU A 357 21.37 -6.59 -1.14
CA LEU A 357 21.81 -5.74 0.00
C LEU A 357 22.20 -6.56 1.24
N GLY A 358 22.79 -7.72 1.02
CA GLY A 358 23.24 -8.65 2.06
C GLY A 358 24.02 -9.81 1.48
N THR A 359 24.21 -10.83 2.28
CA THR A 359 24.87 -12.07 1.87
C THR A 359 23.83 -13.18 1.74
N MET A 360 23.74 -13.79 0.55
CA MET A 360 22.89 -14.97 0.37
C MET A 360 23.52 -16.17 1.07
N ILE A 361 22.68 -16.88 1.84
CA ILE A 361 23.08 -18.10 2.55
C ILE A 361 22.02 -19.19 2.39
N TRP A 362 22.44 -20.44 2.63
CA TRP A 362 21.51 -21.52 2.90
C TRP A 362 21.00 -21.41 4.34
N ASP A 363 19.69 -21.25 4.52
CA ASP A 363 19.05 -21.11 5.81
C ASP A 363 18.33 -22.41 6.17
N LYS A 364 18.88 -23.12 7.13
CA LYS A 364 18.32 -24.39 7.65
C LYS A 364 17.28 -24.19 8.73
N SER A 365 17.11 -22.95 9.25
CA SER A 365 16.38 -22.68 10.50
C SER A 365 14.88 -22.49 10.31
N MET A 366 14.44 -21.99 9.15
CA MET A 366 13.07 -21.50 9.01
C MET A 366 12.00 -22.60 8.86
N TYR A 367 12.30 -23.75 8.25
CA TYR A 367 11.28 -24.81 8.04
C TYR A 367 11.88 -26.22 8.08
N GLY A 368 13.10 -26.39 8.58
CA GLY A 368 13.80 -27.68 8.56
C GLY A 368 14.11 -28.20 7.14
N ASN A 369 14.02 -27.33 6.14
CA ASN A 369 14.27 -27.66 4.74
C ASN A 369 15.68 -27.20 4.34
N GLU A 370 16.54 -28.14 4.00
CA GLU A 370 17.94 -27.88 3.63
C GLU A 370 18.11 -27.05 2.33
N LYS A 371 17.01 -26.66 1.68
CA LYS A 371 17.00 -25.92 0.41
C LYS A 371 16.48 -24.48 0.52
N GLU A 372 16.16 -24.02 1.71
CA GLU A 372 15.77 -22.63 1.90
C GLU A 372 16.99 -21.70 1.90
N THR A 373 16.79 -20.52 1.31
CA THR A 373 17.82 -19.47 1.24
C THR A 373 17.36 -18.21 1.95
N SER A 374 18.29 -17.46 2.52
CA SER A 374 18.05 -16.18 3.16
C SER A 374 19.11 -15.16 2.74
N CYS A 375 18.78 -13.88 2.84
CA CYS A 375 19.70 -12.78 2.66
C CYS A 375 20.05 -12.19 4.03
N GLN A 376 21.21 -12.53 4.54
CA GLN A 376 21.69 -11.98 5.82
C GLN A 376 22.16 -10.54 5.66
N PRO A 377 21.91 -9.65 6.65
CA PRO A 377 22.47 -8.31 6.62
C PRO A 377 23.99 -8.32 6.63
N LEU A 378 24.59 -7.38 5.92
CA LEU A 378 26.04 -7.16 5.99
C LEU A 378 26.40 -6.60 7.38
N PRO A 379 27.47 -7.08 8.03
CA PRO A 379 27.94 -6.51 9.27
C PRO A 379 28.26 -5.02 9.10
N ASP A 380 27.85 -4.20 10.08
CA ASP A 380 28.12 -2.76 10.15
C ASP A 380 27.69 -1.91 8.94
N ALA A 381 26.86 -2.45 8.04
CA ALA A 381 26.38 -1.72 6.88
C ALA A 381 25.13 -0.90 7.21
N ASP A 382 25.08 0.33 6.73
CA ASP A 382 23.90 1.16 6.80
C ASP A 382 22.94 0.83 5.65
N LEU A 383 21.75 0.30 5.98
CA LEU A 383 20.72 -0.03 5.01
C LEU A 383 20.31 1.20 4.14
N LYS A 384 20.35 2.41 4.70
CA LYS A 384 20.03 3.63 3.97
C LYS A 384 21.03 3.88 2.84
N GLU A 385 22.31 3.73 3.11
CA GLU A 385 23.37 3.89 2.10
C GLU A 385 23.28 2.80 1.04
N LEU A 386 23.05 1.55 1.43
CA LEU A 386 22.87 0.43 0.51
C LEU A 386 21.65 0.65 -0.41
N LEU A 387 20.51 1.07 0.14
CA LEU A 387 19.32 1.40 -0.65
C LEU A 387 19.57 2.55 -1.62
N ALA A 388 20.26 3.61 -1.19
CA ALA A 388 20.59 4.73 -2.07
C ALA A 388 21.50 4.31 -3.24
N ALA A 389 22.51 3.47 -2.97
CA ALA A 389 23.39 2.93 -4.00
C ALA A 389 22.64 2.05 -5.00
N ALA A 390 21.79 1.13 -4.51
CA ALA A 390 20.98 0.27 -5.36
C ALA A 390 19.96 1.07 -6.18
N SER A 391 19.28 2.05 -5.57
CA SER A 391 18.35 2.94 -6.26
C SER A 391 18.96 3.64 -7.46
N ALA A 392 20.24 4.04 -7.36
CA ALA A 392 20.95 4.71 -8.45
C ALA A 392 21.19 3.78 -9.67
N GLN A 393 21.20 2.46 -9.46
CA GLN A 393 21.43 1.45 -10.51
C GLN A 393 20.14 1.00 -11.22
N ILE A 394 18.96 1.28 -10.65
CA ILE A 394 17.69 0.95 -11.31
C ILE A 394 17.60 1.69 -12.64
N ALA A 395 17.28 0.97 -13.73
CA ALA A 395 17.20 1.53 -15.06
C ALA A 395 16.10 2.61 -15.19
N MET A 396 16.33 3.56 -16.08
CA MET A 396 15.31 4.56 -16.42
C MET A 396 14.20 3.90 -17.24
N PRO A 397 12.95 4.28 -17.00
CA PRO A 397 11.83 3.83 -17.82
C PRO A 397 11.94 4.38 -19.25
N ASP A 398 11.23 3.75 -20.17
CA ASP A 398 10.99 4.32 -21.50
C ASP A 398 10.20 5.63 -21.37
N ALA A 399 10.86 6.73 -21.70
CA ALA A 399 10.33 8.08 -21.49
C ALA A 399 9.08 8.38 -22.36
N GLU A 400 9.00 7.85 -23.58
CA GLU A 400 7.86 8.07 -24.47
C GLU A 400 6.61 7.36 -23.92
N ARG A 401 6.77 6.14 -23.42
CA ARG A 401 5.69 5.39 -22.78
C ARG A 401 5.27 6.03 -21.44
N LEU A 402 6.26 6.51 -20.68
CA LEU A 402 6.00 7.17 -19.39
C LEU A 402 5.20 8.48 -19.58
N ALA A 403 5.56 9.27 -20.59
CA ALA A 403 4.96 10.57 -20.88
C ALA A 403 3.56 10.51 -21.50
N ARG A 404 3.06 9.33 -21.86
CA ARG A 404 1.68 9.21 -22.40
C ARG A 404 0.70 9.74 -21.35
N PRO A 405 -0.23 10.65 -21.76
CA PRO A 405 -1.19 11.18 -20.82
C PRO A 405 -1.97 10.04 -20.17
N SER A 406 -2.16 10.11 -18.87
CA SER A 406 -3.12 9.25 -18.22
C SER A 406 -4.46 9.47 -18.92
N ARG A 407 -5.16 8.39 -19.27
CA ARG A 407 -6.52 8.53 -19.74
C ARG A 407 -7.33 9.25 -18.67
N ALA A 408 -8.33 10.02 -19.14
CA ALA A 408 -9.34 10.70 -18.35
C ALA A 408 -9.60 10.03 -16.99
N SER A 409 -9.97 10.83 -15.99
CA SER A 409 -10.26 10.35 -14.65
C SER A 409 -11.11 9.08 -14.66
N LEU A 410 -11.01 8.22 -13.67
CA LEU A 410 -11.85 7.02 -13.54
C LEU A 410 -13.35 7.34 -13.72
N GLU A 411 -13.79 8.52 -13.31
CA GLU A 411 -15.16 9.01 -13.51
C GLU A 411 -15.46 9.27 -14.99
N GLU A 412 -14.52 9.85 -15.73
CA GLU A 412 -14.67 10.04 -17.20
C GLU A 412 -14.59 8.71 -17.95
N LEU A 413 -13.79 7.76 -17.49
CA LEU A 413 -13.74 6.40 -18.02
C LEU A 413 -15.04 5.63 -17.73
N GLN A 414 -15.58 5.75 -16.52
CA GLN A 414 -16.87 5.16 -16.15
C GLN A 414 -18.04 5.84 -16.87
N ALA A 415 -18.01 7.16 -17.03
CA ALA A 415 -19.01 7.92 -17.80
C ALA A 415 -18.93 7.65 -19.31
N SER A 416 -17.74 7.32 -19.84
CA SER A 416 -17.55 7.02 -21.26
C SER A 416 -17.99 5.61 -21.66
N VAL A 417 -18.17 4.70 -20.71
CA VAL A 417 -18.61 3.31 -20.94
C VAL A 417 -20.08 3.16 -20.52
N ASN A 418 -20.98 3.95 -21.11
CA ASN A 418 -22.39 3.62 -21.08
C ASN A 418 -22.61 2.38 -22.00
N MET A 419 -22.34 1.20 -21.45
CA MET A 419 -22.69 -0.06 -22.12
C MET A 419 -24.21 -0.12 -22.32
N PRO A 420 -24.70 -0.43 -23.51
CA PRO A 420 -26.12 -0.69 -23.70
C PRO A 420 -26.62 -1.75 -22.72
N GLN A 421 -27.81 -1.54 -22.14
CA GLN A 421 -28.39 -2.45 -21.17
C GLN A 421 -28.63 -3.88 -21.69
N ASP A 422 -28.72 -4.03 -23.00
CA ASP A 422 -28.96 -5.27 -23.73
C ASP A 422 -27.69 -6.13 -23.93
N VAL A 423 -26.50 -5.59 -23.65
CA VAL A 423 -25.26 -6.38 -23.72
C VAL A 423 -25.21 -7.36 -22.55
N ARG A 424 -25.09 -8.64 -22.86
CA ARG A 424 -24.98 -9.71 -21.85
C ARG A 424 -23.66 -9.60 -21.09
N SER A 425 -23.69 -9.93 -19.79
CA SER A 425 -22.46 -10.05 -19.00
C SER A 425 -21.56 -11.13 -19.61
N PHE A 426 -20.25 -10.91 -19.47
CA PHE A 426 -19.21 -11.77 -20.03
C PHE A 426 -19.26 -11.87 -21.58
N SER A 427 -19.71 -10.83 -22.27
CA SER A 427 -19.74 -10.76 -23.72
C SER A 427 -19.03 -9.51 -24.26
N TYR A 428 -18.66 -9.60 -25.55
CA TYR A 428 -18.05 -8.48 -26.26
C TYR A 428 -19.12 -7.68 -27.00
N THR A 429 -18.92 -6.37 -27.04
CA THR A 429 -19.70 -5.46 -27.92
C THR A 429 -18.79 -4.46 -28.61
N VAL A 430 -19.23 -3.92 -29.75
CA VAL A 430 -18.49 -2.88 -30.49
C VAL A 430 -19.26 -1.58 -30.39
N GLN A 431 -18.64 -0.54 -29.88
CA GLN A 431 -19.18 0.82 -29.81
C GLN A 431 -18.17 1.82 -30.38
N GLY A 432 -18.58 2.66 -31.29
CA GLY A 432 -17.69 3.64 -31.92
C GLY A 432 -16.43 3.04 -32.56
N GLY A 433 -16.52 1.82 -33.11
CA GLY A 433 -15.38 1.08 -33.68
C GLY A 433 -14.41 0.48 -32.68
N LYS A 434 -14.71 0.54 -31.40
CA LYS A 434 -13.91 -0.08 -30.31
C LYS A 434 -14.62 -1.32 -29.76
N LEU A 435 -13.83 -2.35 -29.44
CA LEU A 435 -14.30 -3.58 -28.81
C LEU A 435 -14.30 -3.43 -27.30
N TYR A 436 -15.45 -3.67 -26.66
CA TYR A 436 -15.64 -3.66 -25.20
C TYR A 436 -16.04 -5.03 -24.70
N TYR A 437 -15.62 -5.36 -23.50
CA TYR A 437 -16.00 -6.58 -22.80
C TYR A 437 -16.75 -6.24 -21.50
N LYS A 438 -17.95 -6.81 -21.33
CA LYS A 438 -18.76 -6.59 -20.13
C LYS A 438 -18.49 -7.69 -19.12
N GLU A 439 -17.85 -7.35 -18.00
CA GLU A 439 -17.39 -8.32 -16.98
C GLU A 439 -18.48 -8.76 -15.97
N SER A 440 -19.47 -7.92 -15.67
CA SER A 440 -20.50 -8.28 -14.68
C SER A 440 -21.83 -7.58 -14.92
N THR A 441 -22.89 -8.06 -14.22
CA THR A 441 -24.24 -7.49 -14.20
C THR A 441 -24.47 -6.44 -13.10
N SER A 442 -23.53 -6.24 -12.20
CA SER A 442 -23.69 -5.26 -11.11
C SER A 442 -23.39 -3.86 -11.61
N LEU A 443 -24.39 -2.99 -11.47
CA LEU A 443 -24.29 -1.55 -11.47
C LEU A 443 -23.48 -1.06 -10.26
#